data_48642ce30dba037410594ca66f144fd9
#
_entry.id   48642ce30dba037410594ca66f144fd9
#
_cell.length_a   1.000
_cell.length_b   1.000
_cell.length_c   1.000
_cell.angle_alpha   90.00
_cell.angle_beta   90.00
_cell.angle_gamma   90.00
#
_symmetry.space_group_name_H-M   'P 1'
#
loop_
_entity.id
_entity.type
_entity.pdbx_description
1 polymer ?
#
loop_
_entity_poly.entity_id
_entity_poly.type
_entity_poly.pdbx_seq_one_letter_code
_entity_poly.pdbx_strand_id
1 'polypeptide(L)'
;ILRGRDGRIVDMRPPPRELPPSPPKICSRPQSPSGLAPSRRELRCVIAVVRHGDRTPKRKLKVKTTHPSIVQIHRDRCKTPKKEVKLKESKDLRAFSSTLKAILLKDDIDAFRKIREVLKSHKLDDEEELLGGVFFSGCKLQLKPLKWEDDETTEVQVVLKWGGVLTELGAQHATALGAHFRRHMYPTTGGQGLLRLHATFRHDLKIRTSDEGRVMKTGAAFTKGLLELEGEISPILVSLIHRGRSDVHMLDRAGNHEAQELLALSKAHVSRCFQVDVELRGPDSDDEDAASSDSKFAQRRRFIAPDGPDSVLRALRDLGNPLRALRDLYDEMSSFIEKVSQKPCTEQLYMGESFGVWLDSWKCIRKEFYDQKAYDLSKIPEIFDKLRFDARHNALTLSFDAGFGVLVKKASTLSQAVAPLEFGSAAEPRRQAAWHVSRALLDKISFDLRTARGDTEDSGLHFQLDDHPEHLADSEIKSHWRAVRSRLYFTSESHLHALLDALRLNEHGTESVVDDAGRRWLSAVPELSYLSHVVFRLWEDTSYDTNAEGRYSVEVQVSPGTPFVPLETSDEAPPTLPLHSFARVSSAALERYLGGKHDVNSEENVAKARVLYEGLADSLEACAGGGVLR
;
A
#
# COMPACT_ATOMS: atom_id res chain seq x y z
N ILE A 1 3.43 19.06 36.76
CA ILE A 1 2.86 19.87 37.87
C ILE A 1 3.36 21.29 37.64
N LEU A 2 2.52 22.15 37.08
CA LEU A 2 2.83 23.60 36.99
C LEU A 2 2.16 24.32 38.17
N ARG A 3 2.94 25.10 38.92
CA ARG A 3 2.38 25.98 39.94
C ARG A 3 2.01 27.30 39.29
N GLY A 4 0.77 27.75 39.50
CA GLY A 4 0.35 29.09 39.15
C GLY A 4 1.13 30.15 39.93
N ARG A 5 1.14 31.41 39.45
CA ARG A 5 1.84 32.54 40.10
C ARG A 5 1.36 32.83 41.52
N ASP A 6 0.23 32.25 41.92
CA ASP A 6 -0.41 32.37 43.25
C ASP A 6 -0.15 31.17 44.18
N GLY A 7 0.73 30.23 43.76
CA GLY A 7 1.14 29.10 44.58
C GLY A 7 0.11 27.94 44.65
N ARG A 8 -1.02 28.04 43.97
CA ARG A 8 -2.03 26.98 43.94
C ARG A 8 -1.71 25.92 42.90
N ILE A 9 -1.98 24.66 43.23
CA ILE A 9 -1.86 23.55 42.31
C ILE A 9 -3.05 23.61 41.35
N VAL A 10 -2.81 23.87 40.06
CA VAL A 10 -3.84 23.83 39.03
C VAL A 10 -3.95 22.38 38.55
N ASP A 11 -5.08 21.77 38.84
CA ASP A 11 -5.42 20.45 38.32
C ASP A 11 -5.83 20.59 36.84
N MET A 12 -4.90 20.28 35.95
CA MET A 12 -5.07 20.35 34.49
C MET A 12 -5.68 19.07 33.89
N ARG A 13 -6.31 18.23 34.69
CA ARG A 13 -7.06 17.11 34.12
C ARG A 13 -8.26 17.65 33.37
N PRO A 14 -8.46 17.28 32.11
CA PRO A 14 -9.70 17.64 31.41
C PRO A 14 -10.88 17.07 32.17
N PRO A 15 -12.03 17.77 32.19
CA PRO A 15 -13.24 17.24 32.82
C PRO A 15 -13.56 15.87 32.20
N PRO A 16 -14.17 14.95 32.98
CA PRO A 16 -14.58 13.65 32.45
C PRO A 16 -15.43 13.89 31.20
N ARG A 17 -14.98 13.38 30.04
CA ARG A 17 -15.78 13.43 28.82
C ARG A 17 -17.07 12.64 29.12
N GLU A 18 -18.20 13.29 29.02
CA GLU A 18 -19.47 12.60 28.91
C GLU A 18 -19.37 11.64 27.72
N LEU A 19 -19.64 10.37 27.96
CA LEU A 19 -19.70 9.37 26.91
C LEU A 19 -20.76 9.84 25.90
N PRO A 20 -20.46 9.85 24.60
CA PRO A 20 -21.43 10.20 23.59
C PRO A 20 -22.65 9.28 23.74
N PRO A 21 -23.87 9.76 23.48
CA PRO A 21 -25.09 8.96 23.56
C PRO A 21 -24.90 7.71 22.69
N SER A 22 -25.35 6.58 23.21
CA SER A 22 -25.28 5.29 22.51
C SER A 22 -25.76 5.45 21.07
N PRO A 23 -25.02 4.89 20.07
CA PRO A 23 -25.43 5.03 18.68
C PRO A 23 -26.87 4.52 18.51
N PRO A 24 -27.67 5.14 17.63
CA PRO A 24 -29.04 4.72 17.40
C PRO A 24 -29.05 3.23 17.07
N LYS A 25 -29.97 2.49 17.68
CA LYS A 25 -30.15 1.06 17.41
C LYS A 25 -30.33 0.90 15.91
N ILE A 26 -29.29 0.35 15.27
CA ILE A 26 -29.30 0.01 13.85
C ILE A 26 -30.51 -0.89 13.63
N CYS A 27 -31.31 -0.51 12.65
CA CYS A 27 -32.53 -1.17 12.22
C CYS A 27 -32.45 -2.68 12.34
N SER A 28 -33.48 -3.23 12.94
CA SER A 28 -33.81 -4.64 13.02
C SER A 28 -33.42 -5.36 11.73
N ARG A 29 -32.58 -6.36 11.90
CA ARG A 29 -32.27 -7.41 10.91
C ARG A 29 -33.55 -7.76 10.17
N PRO A 30 -33.58 -7.84 8.83
CA PRO A 30 -34.73 -8.40 8.15
C PRO A 30 -34.96 -9.80 8.71
N GLN A 31 -36.16 -10.03 9.23
CA GLN A 31 -36.55 -11.35 9.73
C GLN A 31 -36.49 -12.32 8.55
N SER A 32 -35.62 -13.31 8.68
CA SER A 32 -35.59 -14.45 7.78
C SER A 32 -36.96 -15.12 7.79
N PRO A 33 -37.48 -15.57 6.64
CA PRO A 33 -38.73 -16.29 6.62
C PRO A 33 -38.65 -17.50 7.54
N SER A 34 -39.58 -17.56 8.46
CA SER A 34 -39.77 -18.62 9.44
C SER A 34 -39.83 -19.98 8.79
N GLY A 35 -38.88 -20.86 9.10
CA GLY A 35 -38.99 -22.27 8.74
C GLY A 35 -37.70 -23.04 8.51
N LEU A 36 -36.53 -22.41 8.44
CA LEU A 36 -35.26 -23.11 8.33
C LEU A 36 -34.60 -23.23 9.71
N ALA A 37 -34.21 -24.46 10.09
CA ALA A 37 -33.42 -24.72 11.27
C ALA A 37 -32.20 -23.77 11.32
N PRO A 38 -31.74 -23.31 12.50
CA PRO A 38 -30.59 -22.41 12.59
C PRO A 38 -29.40 -23.05 11.86
N SER A 39 -28.87 -22.37 10.85
CA SER A 39 -27.74 -22.88 10.07
C SER A 39 -26.58 -23.13 11.05
N ARG A 40 -26.14 -24.37 11.14
CA ARG A 40 -24.99 -24.80 11.98
C ARG A 40 -23.67 -24.45 11.28
N ARG A 41 -23.52 -23.18 10.91
CA ARG A 41 -22.30 -22.72 10.23
C ARG A 41 -21.28 -22.25 11.24
N GLU A 42 -20.09 -22.81 11.16
CA GLU A 42 -18.97 -22.51 12.05
C GLU A 42 -17.84 -21.88 11.25
N LEU A 43 -17.27 -20.81 11.81
CA LEU A 43 -16.08 -20.17 11.23
C LEU A 43 -14.84 -20.99 11.58
N ARG A 44 -14.08 -21.41 10.58
CA ARG A 44 -12.86 -22.22 10.72
C ARG A 44 -11.58 -21.43 10.53
N CYS A 45 -11.58 -20.47 9.60
CA CYS A 45 -10.37 -19.70 9.30
C CYS A 45 -10.71 -18.27 8.90
N VAL A 46 -9.85 -17.33 9.30
CA VAL A 46 -9.82 -15.95 8.83
C VAL A 46 -8.42 -15.67 8.30
N ILE A 47 -8.34 -15.34 7.02
CA ILE A 47 -7.09 -14.90 6.38
C ILE A 47 -7.31 -13.47 5.93
N ALA A 48 -6.40 -12.55 6.29
CA ALA A 48 -6.46 -11.18 5.83
C ALA A 48 -5.13 -10.76 5.20
N VAL A 49 -5.21 -10.09 4.07
CA VAL A 49 -4.07 -9.43 3.41
C VAL A 49 -4.30 -7.94 3.46
N VAL A 50 -3.44 -7.20 4.13
CA VAL A 50 -3.65 -5.80 4.51
C VAL A 50 -2.50 -4.94 3.99
N ARG A 51 -2.82 -3.83 3.31
CA ARG A 51 -1.86 -2.78 2.95
C ARG A 51 -1.44 -2.00 4.21
N HIS A 52 -0.20 -1.53 4.25
CA HIS A 52 0.28 -0.67 5.34
C HIS A 52 -0.56 0.61 5.51
N GLY A 53 -0.49 1.22 6.70
CA GLY A 53 -1.14 2.47 7.04
C GLY A 53 -0.51 3.71 6.41
N ASP A 54 -1.08 4.88 6.73
CA ASP A 54 -0.57 6.18 6.28
C ASP A 54 0.91 6.36 6.62
N ARG A 55 1.68 6.94 5.70
CA ARG A 55 3.13 7.05 5.80
C ARG A 55 3.64 8.37 5.24
N THR A 56 4.81 8.79 5.67
CA THR A 56 5.52 9.90 5.03
C THR A 56 5.86 9.55 3.57
N PRO A 57 5.76 10.51 2.64
CA PRO A 57 6.11 10.27 1.24
C PRO A 57 7.60 9.96 1.11
N LYS A 58 7.95 9.17 0.10
CA LYS A 58 9.35 8.94 -0.26
C LYS A 58 9.94 10.22 -0.82
N ARG A 59 11.10 10.63 -0.30
CA ARG A 59 11.81 11.85 -0.70
C ARG A 59 13.24 11.53 -1.08
N LYS A 60 13.85 12.45 -1.82
CA LYS A 60 15.17 12.27 -2.39
C LYS A 60 15.87 13.60 -2.57
N LEU A 61 17.12 13.67 -2.13
CA LEU A 61 18.03 14.77 -2.36
C LEU A 61 19.26 14.26 -3.11
N LYS A 62 19.66 14.96 -4.17
CA LYS A 62 20.82 14.62 -4.98
C LYS A 62 21.81 15.78 -4.96
N VAL A 63 23.03 15.53 -4.58
CA VAL A 63 24.12 16.52 -4.53
C VAL A 63 25.35 15.95 -5.24
N LYS A 64 25.88 16.68 -6.22
CA LYS A 64 27.16 16.34 -6.86
C LYS A 64 28.29 17.01 -6.05
N THR A 65 29.36 16.28 -5.82
CA THR A 65 30.51 16.81 -5.07
C THR A 65 31.82 16.16 -5.46
N THR A 66 32.86 16.98 -5.46
CA THR A 66 34.28 16.58 -5.59
C THR A 66 35.00 16.66 -4.25
N HIS A 67 34.24 16.94 -3.14
CA HIS A 67 34.85 17.14 -1.82
C HIS A 67 35.66 15.90 -1.40
N PRO A 68 36.97 16.05 -1.07
CA PRO A 68 37.89 14.92 -0.87
C PRO A 68 37.41 13.93 0.18
N SER A 69 36.89 14.41 1.31
CA SER A 69 36.38 13.55 2.41
C SER A 69 35.20 12.67 1.97
N ILE A 70 34.33 13.14 1.07
CA ILE A 70 33.18 12.35 0.58
C ILE A 70 33.62 11.37 -0.48
N VAL A 71 34.49 11.81 -1.39
CA VAL A 71 35.09 10.94 -2.42
C VAL A 71 35.89 9.81 -1.77
N GLN A 72 36.63 10.12 -0.68
CA GLN A 72 37.38 9.11 0.07
C GLN A 72 36.49 8.04 0.68
N ILE A 73 35.34 8.40 1.26
CA ILE A 73 34.36 7.41 1.77
C ILE A 73 33.92 6.46 0.65
N HIS A 74 33.74 6.96 -0.57
CA HIS A 74 33.41 6.09 -1.70
C HIS A 74 34.59 5.16 -2.03
N ARG A 75 35.81 5.67 -2.12
CA ARG A 75 37.01 4.89 -2.43
C ARG A 75 37.26 3.78 -1.40
N ASP A 76 37.16 4.10 -0.11
CA ASP A 76 37.42 3.15 0.98
C ASP A 76 36.44 1.97 1.00
N ARG A 77 35.20 2.20 0.53
CA ARG A 77 34.13 1.20 0.57
C ARG A 77 33.84 0.52 -0.76
N CYS A 78 34.42 1.01 -1.85
CA CYS A 78 34.17 0.49 -3.18
C CYS A 78 35.33 -0.36 -3.65
N LYS A 79 35.08 -1.64 -3.91
CA LYS A 79 36.10 -2.57 -4.47
C LYS A 79 36.38 -2.30 -5.95
N THR A 80 35.48 -1.62 -6.65
CA THR A 80 35.56 -1.27 -8.06
C THR A 80 35.12 0.17 -8.28
N PRO A 81 35.94 1.05 -8.92
CA PRO A 81 35.68 2.50 -8.99
C PRO A 81 34.33 2.89 -9.57
N LYS A 82 33.77 2.09 -10.45
CA LYS A 82 32.53 2.34 -11.18
C LYS A 82 31.26 1.89 -10.42
N LYS A 83 31.39 1.29 -9.24
CA LYS A 83 30.26 0.73 -8.48
C LYS A 83 29.73 1.71 -7.44
N GLU A 84 28.40 1.77 -7.29
CA GLU A 84 27.78 2.58 -6.25
C GLU A 84 27.98 1.97 -4.85
N VAL A 85 28.17 2.82 -3.85
CA VAL A 85 28.22 2.47 -2.44
C VAL A 85 26.87 2.80 -1.79
N LYS A 86 26.30 1.85 -1.06
CA LYS A 86 25.01 2.02 -0.34
C LYS A 86 25.26 1.96 1.16
N LEU A 87 24.95 3.06 1.85
CA LEU A 87 24.98 3.17 3.31
C LEU A 87 23.55 3.04 3.82
N LYS A 88 23.27 1.99 4.59
CA LYS A 88 21.95 1.69 5.15
C LYS A 88 21.98 1.48 6.66
N GLU A 89 23.13 1.06 7.19
CA GLU A 89 23.30 0.79 8.60
C GLU A 89 23.43 2.10 9.39
N SER A 90 22.84 2.16 10.58
CA SER A 90 22.87 3.36 11.42
C SER A 90 24.27 3.84 11.73
N LYS A 91 25.21 2.91 11.97
CA LYS A 91 26.62 3.23 12.20
C LYS A 91 27.25 3.97 11.02
N ASP A 92 26.93 3.56 9.78
CA ASP A 92 27.45 4.18 8.56
C ASP A 92 26.86 5.55 8.32
N LEU A 93 25.55 5.70 8.54
CA LEU A 93 24.85 6.98 8.43
C LEU A 93 25.32 7.97 9.50
N ARG A 94 25.58 7.52 10.74
CA ARG A 94 26.19 8.33 11.82
C ARG A 94 27.60 8.77 11.46
N ALA A 95 28.44 7.86 10.98
CA ALA A 95 29.79 8.19 10.53
C ALA A 95 29.77 9.24 9.41
N PHE A 96 28.88 9.05 8.41
CA PHE A 96 28.68 10.02 7.33
C PHE A 96 28.21 11.39 7.85
N SER A 97 27.23 11.42 8.76
CA SER A 97 26.75 12.66 9.42
C SER A 97 27.86 13.39 10.18
N SER A 98 28.75 12.64 10.86
CA SER A 98 29.91 13.18 11.54
C SER A 98 30.94 13.79 10.58
N THR A 99 31.17 13.14 9.43
CA THR A 99 32.02 13.69 8.36
C THR A 99 31.43 14.99 7.83
N LEU A 100 30.11 15.03 7.57
CA LEU A 100 29.46 16.28 7.14
C LEU A 100 29.58 17.38 8.20
N LYS A 101 29.49 17.05 9.49
CA LYS A 101 29.71 18.02 10.58
C LYS A 101 31.13 18.61 10.51
N ALA A 102 32.14 17.79 10.30
CA ALA A 102 33.52 18.24 10.19
C ALA A 102 33.76 19.13 8.96
N ILE A 103 33.12 18.83 7.83
CA ILE A 103 33.17 19.66 6.62
C ILE A 103 32.51 21.00 6.88
N LEU A 104 31.30 21.02 7.45
CA LEU A 104 30.51 22.24 7.71
C LEU A 104 31.12 23.17 8.75
N LEU A 105 32.11 22.72 9.52
CA LEU A 105 32.92 23.60 10.40
C LEU A 105 33.95 24.45 9.62
N LYS A 106 34.28 24.02 8.39
CA LYS A 106 35.27 24.68 7.54
C LYS A 106 34.63 25.40 6.37
N ASP A 107 33.67 24.71 5.72
CA ASP A 107 33.02 25.13 4.48
C ASP A 107 31.51 25.13 4.67
N ASP A 108 30.86 26.27 4.52
CA ASP A 108 29.40 26.39 4.64
C ASP A 108 28.69 25.93 3.34
N ILE A 109 28.51 24.63 3.19
CA ILE A 109 27.83 24.01 2.02
C ILE A 109 26.38 23.71 2.38
N ASP A 110 25.45 24.54 1.90
CA ASP A 110 24.01 24.43 2.19
C ASP A 110 23.46 23.01 1.91
N ALA A 111 23.83 22.40 0.81
CA ALA A 111 23.41 21.05 0.47
C ALA A 111 23.82 19.99 1.50
N PHE A 112 25.03 20.13 2.08
CA PHE A 112 25.52 19.22 3.13
C PHE A 112 24.82 19.50 4.47
N ARG A 113 24.48 20.76 4.74
CA ARG A 113 23.68 21.14 5.90
C ARG A 113 22.32 20.45 5.87
N LYS A 114 21.61 20.50 4.73
CA LYS A 114 20.32 19.84 4.51
C LYS A 114 20.40 18.32 4.64
N ILE A 115 21.40 17.67 4.05
CA ILE A 115 21.62 16.22 4.21
C ILE A 115 21.79 15.88 5.69
N ARG A 116 22.61 16.63 6.40
CA ARG A 116 22.86 16.39 7.83
C ARG A 116 21.63 16.64 8.69
N GLU A 117 20.81 17.64 8.36
CA GLU A 117 19.54 17.93 9.01
C GLU A 117 18.57 16.74 8.88
N VAL A 118 18.37 16.22 7.67
CA VAL A 118 17.55 15.03 7.44
C VAL A 118 18.08 13.82 8.23
N LEU A 119 19.39 13.59 8.23
CA LEU A 119 19.97 12.49 9.00
C LEU A 119 19.72 12.63 10.50
N LYS A 120 19.75 13.86 11.03
CA LYS A 120 19.46 14.13 12.45
C LYS A 120 17.97 13.96 12.81
N SER A 121 17.05 14.48 11.97
CA SER A 121 15.62 14.39 12.24
C SER A 121 15.10 12.95 12.30
N HIS A 122 15.85 12.01 11.71
CA HIS A 122 15.54 10.59 11.76
C HIS A 122 16.16 9.87 12.97
N LYS A 123 16.49 10.63 14.04
CA LYS A 123 16.95 10.10 15.34
C LYS A 123 18.04 9.03 15.24
N LEU A 124 19.01 9.23 14.36
CA LEU A 124 20.14 8.31 14.23
C LEU A 124 21.01 8.28 15.49
N ASP A 125 20.92 9.30 16.34
CA ASP A 125 21.74 9.49 17.53
C ASP A 125 21.09 8.88 18.79
N ASP A 126 19.79 8.60 18.77
CA ASP A 126 19.10 7.95 19.89
C ASP A 126 19.29 6.45 19.80
N GLU A 127 19.73 5.83 20.88
CA GLU A 127 19.83 4.36 21.05
C GLU A 127 18.46 3.69 21.12
N GLU A 128 17.40 4.45 20.84
CA GLU A 128 16.04 3.95 20.78
C GLU A 128 15.87 2.97 19.62
N GLU A 129 15.98 1.78 20.10
CA GLU A 129 14.95 0.79 19.93
C GLU A 129 15.07 -0.11 18.75
N LEU A 130 15.75 -1.09 19.11
CA LEU A 130 15.66 -2.44 18.59
C LEU A 130 14.24 -2.99 18.70
N LEU A 131 13.38 -2.67 17.76
CA LEU A 131 12.24 -3.52 17.45
C LEU A 131 12.79 -4.85 16.91
N GLY A 132 13.12 -5.77 17.81
CA GLY A 132 13.66 -7.09 17.46
C GLY A 132 15.03 -7.06 16.74
N GLY A 133 15.92 -6.10 17.05
CA GLY A 133 17.27 -6.03 16.48
C GLY A 133 17.37 -5.39 15.09
N VAL A 134 16.31 -4.79 14.56
CA VAL A 134 16.33 -4.11 13.25
C VAL A 134 15.94 -2.65 13.40
N PHE A 135 16.93 -1.79 13.17
CA PHE A 135 16.75 -0.36 13.16
C PHE A 135 16.28 0.11 11.78
N PHE A 136 15.11 0.70 11.71
CA PHE A 136 14.57 1.30 10.49
C PHE A 136 14.70 2.83 10.56
N SER A 137 15.86 3.33 10.15
CA SER A 137 16.08 4.80 10.09
C SER A 137 15.16 5.52 9.11
N GLY A 138 14.50 4.79 8.20
CA GLY A 138 13.79 5.40 7.07
C GLY A 138 14.72 6.13 6.08
N CYS A 139 16.04 6.09 6.32
CA CYS A 139 17.05 6.75 5.51
C CYS A 139 17.96 5.76 4.77
N LYS A 140 18.36 6.13 3.56
CA LYS A 140 19.32 5.39 2.74
C LYS A 140 20.16 6.38 1.95
N LEU A 141 21.48 6.28 2.10
CA LEU A 141 22.41 7.09 1.35
C LEU A 141 23.13 6.25 0.30
N GLN A 142 23.27 6.80 -0.89
CA GLN A 142 23.97 6.19 -2.01
C GLN A 142 25.06 7.15 -2.50
N LEU A 143 26.27 6.68 -2.66
CA LEU A 143 27.35 7.39 -3.30
C LEU A 143 27.54 6.79 -4.70
N LYS A 144 27.19 7.56 -5.73
CA LYS A 144 27.31 7.13 -7.13
C LYS A 144 28.51 7.83 -7.75
N PRO A 145 29.51 7.10 -8.26
CA PRO A 145 30.61 7.73 -8.96
C PRO A 145 30.11 8.36 -10.27
N LEU A 146 30.53 9.60 -10.53
CA LEU A 146 30.23 10.33 -11.77
C LEU A 146 31.42 10.45 -12.67
N LYS A 147 32.62 10.70 -12.09
CA LYS A 147 33.86 10.80 -12.81
C LYS A 147 34.94 10.00 -12.08
N TRP A 148 35.92 9.52 -12.86
CA TRP A 148 37.07 8.80 -12.36
C TRP A 148 38.28 9.09 -13.29
N GLU A 149 39.46 9.13 -12.70
CA GLU A 149 40.76 9.27 -13.37
C GLU A 149 41.66 8.17 -12.82
N ASP A 150 42.45 7.52 -13.67
CA ASP A 150 43.38 6.43 -13.30
C ASP A 150 42.71 5.35 -12.40
N ASP A 151 41.47 4.97 -12.73
CA ASP A 151 40.61 4.06 -11.93
C ASP A 151 40.25 4.54 -10.51
N GLU A 152 40.54 5.80 -10.17
CA GLU A 152 40.08 6.42 -8.93
C GLU A 152 38.90 7.35 -9.16
N THR A 153 37.89 7.26 -8.27
CA THR A 153 36.75 8.17 -8.33
C THR A 153 37.17 9.59 -7.96
N THR A 154 36.82 10.57 -8.80
CA THR A 154 37.11 12.01 -8.58
C THR A 154 35.88 12.83 -8.27
N GLU A 155 34.69 12.41 -8.76
CA GLU A 155 33.42 13.07 -8.47
C GLU A 155 32.36 12.04 -8.12
N VAL A 156 31.60 12.30 -7.05
CA VAL A 156 30.47 11.46 -6.63
C VAL A 156 29.17 12.25 -6.56
N GLN A 157 28.06 11.57 -6.85
CA GLN A 157 26.73 12.04 -6.53
C GLN A 157 26.28 11.40 -5.23
N VAL A 158 26.07 12.21 -4.21
CA VAL A 158 25.42 11.83 -2.97
C VAL A 158 23.92 11.82 -3.22
N VAL A 159 23.26 10.68 -3.04
CA VAL A 159 21.81 10.52 -3.16
C VAL A 159 21.28 10.08 -1.81
N LEU A 160 20.70 11.00 -1.07
CA LEU A 160 19.95 10.69 0.15
C LEU A 160 18.50 10.40 -0.21
N LYS A 161 18.00 9.26 0.26
CA LYS A 161 16.59 8.86 0.16
C LYS A 161 16.05 8.67 1.56
N TRP A 162 14.88 9.25 1.84
CA TRP A 162 14.23 9.13 3.14
C TRP A 162 12.71 9.12 3.00
N GLY A 163 12.02 8.88 4.11
CA GLY A 163 10.57 8.76 4.16
C GLY A 163 10.08 7.32 4.09
N GLY A 164 8.79 7.14 3.86
CA GLY A 164 8.14 5.84 3.95
C GLY A 164 8.02 5.35 5.40
N VAL A 165 8.04 6.25 6.38
CA VAL A 165 7.84 5.96 7.80
C VAL A 165 6.36 6.04 8.11
N LEU A 166 5.82 5.06 8.84
CA LEU A 166 4.42 5.06 9.28
C LEU A 166 4.16 6.30 10.13
N THR A 167 3.08 7.04 9.83
CA THR A 167 2.68 8.20 10.63
C THR A 167 1.96 7.76 11.91
N GLU A 168 1.85 8.67 12.86
CA GLU A 168 1.04 8.44 14.07
C GLU A 168 -0.42 8.15 13.70
N LEU A 169 -0.98 8.90 12.76
CA LEU A 169 -2.32 8.65 12.22
C LEU A 169 -2.44 7.25 11.59
N GLY A 170 -1.42 6.83 10.83
CA GLY A 170 -1.38 5.48 10.26
C GLY A 170 -1.36 4.39 11.32
N ALA A 171 -0.65 4.60 12.44
CA ALA A 171 -0.64 3.68 13.56
C ALA A 171 -1.99 3.65 14.30
N GLN A 172 -2.61 4.81 14.52
CA GLN A 172 -3.95 4.92 15.14
C GLN A 172 -5.02 4.20 14.29
N HIS A 173 -5.03 4.46 12.98
CA HIS A 173 -5.96 3.79 12.06
C HIS A 173 -5.74 2.26 12.01
N ALA A 174 -4.49 1.80 12.03
CA ALA A 174 -4.17 0.37 12.08
C ALA A 174 -4.65 -0.27 13.39
N THR A 175 -4.50 0.41 14.52
CA THR A 175 -5.01 -0.04 15.83
C THR A 175 -6.53 -0.12 15.82
N ALA A 176 -7.22 0.91 15.30
CA ALA A 176 -8.67 0.91 15.17
C ALA A 176 -9.18 -0.22 14.27
N LEU A 177 -8.49 -0.48 13.14
CA LEU A 177 -8.80 -1.60 12.25
C LEU A 177 -8.63 -2.95 12.97
N GLY A 178 -7.58 -3.12 13.77
CA GLY A 178 -7.37 -4.33 14.57
C GLY A 178 -8.52 -4.58 15.56
N ALA A 179 -8.95 -3.55 16.28
CA ALA A 179 -10.10 -3.62 17.17
C ALA A 179 -11.41 -3.93 16.42
N HIS A 180 -11.58 -3.36 15.22
CA HIS A 180 -12.72 -3.67 14.34
C HIS A 180 -12.72 -5.14 13.92
N PHE A 181 -11.56 -5.66 13.49
CA PHE A 181 -11.40 -7.07 13.14
C PHE A 181 -11.80 -7.99 14.29
N ARG A 182 -11.32 -7.70 15.50
CA ARG A 182 -11.68 -8.47 16.69
C ARG A 182 -13.18 -8.60 16.87
N ARG A 183 -13.92 -7.51 16.66
CA ARG A 183 -15.36 -7.44 16.95
C ARG A 183 -16.23 -7.99 15.82
N HIS A 184 -15.81 -7.87 14.57
CA HIS A 184 -16.69 -8.11 13.42
C HIS A 184 -16.29 -9.32 12.56
N MET A 185 -15.01 -9.73 12.56
CA MET A 185 -14.59 -10.85 11.74
C MET A 185 -14.87 -12.21 12.39
N TYR A 186 -15.08 -12.22 13.69
CA TYR A 186 -15.28 -13.43 14.47
C TYR A 186 -16.68 -13.41 15.09
N PRO A 187 -17.61 -14.27 14.63
CA PRO A 187 -18.96 -14.31 15.20
C PRO A 187 -18.92 -14.85 16.63
N THR A 188 -19.60 -14.16 17.54
CA THR A 188 -19.77 -14.62 18.91
C THR A 188 -21.20 -14.42 19.36
N THR A 189 -21.72 -15.34 20.16
CA THR A 189 -22.94 -15.16 20.93
C THR A 189 -22.65 -14.08 21.98
N GLY A 190 -23.20 -12.88 21.79
CA GLY A 190 -23.01 -11.74 22.69
C GLY A 190 -22.18 -10.58 22.14
N GLY A 191 -21.75 -10.62 20.88
CA GLY A 191 -21.12 -9.46 20.19
C GLY A 191 -19.73 -9.10 20.70
N GLN A 192 -19.03 -9.99 21.39
CA GLN A 192 -17.72 -9.71 21.99
C GLN A 192 -16.51 -10.06 21.10
N GLY A 193 -16.74 -10.51 19.86
CA GLY A 193 -15.68 -10.78 18.91
C GLY A 193 -14.78 -11.97 19.28
N LEU A 194 -13.53 -11.91 18.87
CA LEU A 194 -12.52 -12.93 19.13
C LEU A 194 -12.14 -12.96 20.61
N LEU A 195 -12.93 -13.62 21.41
CA LEU A 195 -12.73 -13.63 22.83
C LEU A 195 -11.78 -14.71 23.31
N ARG A 196 -11.00 -14.37 24.35
CA ARG A 196 -10.27 -15.27 25.22
C ARG A 196 -9.15 -16.05 24.55
N LEU A 197 -8.49 -15.48 23.57
CA LEU A 197 -7.38 -16.10 22.85
C LEU A 197 -6.07 -16.19 23.63
N HIS A 198 -6.04 -15.88 24.91
CA HIS A 198 -4.77 -15.89 25.66
C HIS A 198 -4.07 -17.26 25.66
N ALA A 199 -4.82 -18.35 25.51
CA ALA A 199 -4.24 -19.69 25.48
C ALA A 199 -3.86 -20.14 24.06
N THR A 200 -4.58 -19.70 23.01
CA THR A 200 -4.44 -20.24 21.64
C THR A 200 -3.71 -19.32 20.67
N PHE A 201 -3.45 -18.03 21.04
CA PHE A 201 -2.85 -17.07 20.12
C PHE A 201 -1.51 -17.51 19.51
N ARG A 202 -0.72 -18.33 20.21
CA ARG A 202 0.58 -18.80 19.71
C ARG A 202 0.46 -19.73 18.51
N HIS A 203 -0.63 -20.49 18.43
CA HIS A 203 -0.85 -21.50 17.42
C HIS A 203 -1.83 -21.05 16.35
N ASP A 204 -2.92 -20.41 16.74
CA ASP A 204 -4.00 -20.06 15.85
C ASP A 204 -3.82 -18.70 15.18
N LEU A 205 -3.17 -17.74 15.84
CA LEU A 205 -2.88 -16.44 15.28
C LEU A 205 -1.43 -16.36 14.80
N LYS A 206 -1.24 -16.17 13.49
CA LYS A 206 0.08 -15.86 12.91
C LYS A 206 0.01 -14.59 12.09
N ILE A 207 0.96 -13.70 12.35
CA ILE A 207 1.08 -12.40 11.68
C ILE A 207 2.39 -12.40 10.91
N ARG A 208 2.33 -12.08 9.63
CA ARG A 208 3.48 -12.02 8.73
C ARG A 208 3.53 -10.69 8.03
N THR A 209 4.72 -10.14 7.89
CA THR A 209 4.94 -8.84 7.24
C THR A 209 6.08 -8.93 6.25
N SER A 210 6.09 -8.03 5.25
CA SER A 210 7.31 -7.72 4.52
C SER A 210 8.34 -7.09 5.47
N ASP A 211 9.59 -6.94 5.04
CA ASP A 211 10.68 -6.38 5.84
C ASP A 211 10.70 -4.85 5.87
N GLU A 212 9.73 -4.19 5.25
CA GLU A 212 9.62 -2.73 5.27
C GLU A 212 9.11 -2.23 6.63
N GLY A 213 9.82 -1.29 7.25
CA GLY A 213 9.52 -0.77 8.60
C GLY A 213 8.08 -0.28 8.77
N ARG A 214 7.51 0.40 7.75
CA ARG A 214 6.10 0.85 7.79
C ARG A 214 5.11 -0.32 7.83
N VAL A 215 5.41 -1.42 7.11
CA VAL A 215 4.54 -2.60 7.08
C VAL A 215 4.58 -3.31 8.42
N MET A 216 5.77 -3.49 8.99
CA MET A 216 5.95 -4.10 10.31
C MET A 216 5.27 -3.29 11.42
N LYS A 217 5.47 -1.95 11.41
CA LYS A 217 4.82 -1.07 12.38
C LYS A 217 3.30 -1.09 12.24
N THR A 218 2.77 -1.18 11.00
CA THR A 218 1.33 -1.35 10.77
C THR A 218 0.83 -2.66 11.35
N GLY A 219 1.53 -3.77 11.11
CA GLY A 219 1.19 -5.08 11.68
C GLY A 219 1.19 -5.06 13.21
N ALA A 220 2.17 -4.41 13.83
CA ALA A 220 2.26 -4.27 15.28
C ALA A 220 1.12 -3.41 15.85
N ALA A 221 0.81 -2.28 15.23
CA ALA A 221 -0.30 -1.41 15.65
C ALA A 221 -1.67 -2.11 15.49
N PHE A 222 -1.87 -2.80 14.37
CA PHE A 222 -3.05 -3.64 14.16
C PHE A 222 -3.18 -4.71 15.26
N THR A 223 -2.09 -5.40 15.56
CA THR A 223 -2.08 -6.45 16.59
C THR A 223 -2.41 -5.90 17.97
N LYS A 224 -1.91 -4.70 18.30
CA LYS A 224 -2.28 -3.99 19.52
C LYS A 224 -3.79 -3.83 19.63
N GLY A 225 -4.45 -3.34 18.56
CA GLY A 225 -5.90 -3.19 18.53
C GLY A 225 -6.65 -4.53 18.55
N LEU A 226 -6.18 -5.53 17.80
CA LEU A 226 -6.77 -6.86 17.77
C LEU A 226 -6.76 -7.55 19.14
N LEU A 227 -5.70 -7.36 19.92
CA LEU A 227 -5.55 -7.94 21.25
C LEU A 227 -6.07 -6.99 22.36
N GLU A 228 -6.55 -5.79 22.00
CA GLU A 228 -7.03 -4.75 22.94
C GLU A 228 -6.01 -4.44 24.04
N LEU A 229 -4.75 -4.27 23.64
CA LEU A 229 -3.66 -3.95 24.56
C LEU A 229 -3.55 -2.44 24.76
N GLU A 230 -3.35 -2.04 26.01
CA GLU A 230 -3.12 -0.64 26.39
C GLU A 230 -1.62 -0.27 26.29
N GLY A 231 -1.33 1.03 26.33
CA GLY A 231 0.03 1.56 26.33
C GLY A 231 0.69 1.60 24.95
N GLU A 232 2.01 1.71 24.93
CA GLU A 232 2.80 1.73 23.70
C GLU A 232 2.95 0.33 23.07
N ILE A 233 3.40 0.31 21.80
CA ILE A 233 3.71 -0.95 21.12
C ILE A 233 4.93 -1.58 21.80
N SER A 234 4.70 -2.64 22.57
CA SER A 234 5.78 -3.31 23.29
C SER A 234 6.64 -4.19 22.35
N PRO A 235 7.92 -4.42 22.65
CA PRO A 235 8.78 -5.34 21.88
C PRO A 235 8.19 -6.74 21.73
N ILE A 236 7.35 -7.20 22.66
CA ILE A 236 6.65 -8.50 22.60
C ILE A 236 5.71 -8.56 21.39
N LEU A 237 4.99 -7.46 21.08
CA LEU A 237 4.11 -7.41 19.90
C LEU A 237 4.88 -7.58 18.60
N VAL A 238 6.08 -7.01 18.55
CA VAL A 238 6.94 -7.14 17.38
C VAL A 238 7.52 -8.54 17.26
N SER A 239 7.77 -9.22 18.37
CA SER A 239 8.22 -10.61 18.36
C SER A 239 7.16 -11.59 17.86
N LEU A 240 5.88 -11.22 17.91
CA LEU A 240 4.77 -11.99 17.32
C LEU A 240 4.74 -11.90 15.79
N ILE A 241 5.42 -10.91 15.21
CA ILE A 241 5.45 -10.68 13.77
C ILE A 241 6.56 -11.51 13.15
N HIS A 242 6.18 -12.47 12.33
CA HIS A 242 7.12 -13.30 11.59
C HIS A 242 7.61 -12.55 10.34
N ARG A 243 8.94 -12.55 10.15
CA ARG A 243 9.65 -11.93 9.03
C ARG A 243 10.79 -12.82 8.50
N GLY A 244 10.50 -14.10 8.33
CA GLY A 244 11.45 -15.01 7.71
C GLY A 244 11.77 -14.60 6.27
N ARG A 245 12.90 -15.04 5.72
CA ARG A 245 13.24 -14.78 4.30
C ARG A 245 12.14 -15.24 3.36
N SER A 246 11.50 -16.35 3.64
CA SER A 246 10.35 -16.86 2.87
C SER A 246 9.14 -15.92 2.93
N ASP A 247 8.88 -15.31 4.09
CA ASP A 247 7.76 -14.38 4.26
C ASP A 247 8.00 -13.07 3.52
N VAL A 248 9.22 -12.56 3.53
CA VAL A 248 9.64 -11.39 2.75
C VAL A 248 9.47 -11.66 1.26
N HIS A 249 9.93 -12.83 0.77
CA HIS A 249 9.75 -13.19 -0.63
C HIS A 249 8.28 -13.30 -1.04
N MET A 250 7.43 -13.81 -0.16
CA MET A 250 6.00 -13.95 -0.39
C MET A 250 5.27 -12.60 -0.45
N LEU A 251 5.71 -11.61 0.35
CA LEU A 251 4.97 -10.36 0.60
C LEU A 251 5.58 -9.11 -0.04
N ASP A 252 6.78 -9.19 -0.60
CA ASP A 252 7.50 -8.02 -1.16
C ASP A 252 8.24 -8.32 -2.48
N ARG A 253 8.06 -9.49 -3.06
CA ARG A 253 8.74 -9.84 -4.31
C ARG A 253 8.03 -9.21 -5.50
N ALA A 254 8.79 -8.55 -6.36
CA ALA A 254 8.30 -7.95 -7.61
C ALA A 254 7.96 -8.96 -8.72
N GLY A 255 7.66 -10.21 -8.37
CA GLY A 255 7.47 -11.28 -9.33
C GLY A 255 8.77 -11.83 -9.93
N ASN A 256 8.65 -12.66 -10.96
CA ASN A 256 9.77 -13.14 -11.76
C ASN A 256 10.16 -12.12 -12.85
N HIS A 257 11.16 -12.45 -13.67
CA HIS A 257 11.64 -11.58 -14.76
C HIS A 257 10.50 -11.24 -15.74
N GLU A 258 9.69 -12.22 -16.09
CA GLU A 258 8.55 -12.08 -17.00
C GLU A 258 7.51 -11.07 -16.47
N ALA A 259 7.10 -11.17 -15.20
CA ALA A 259 6.19 -10.20 -14.60
C ALA A 259 6.74 -8.78 -14.70
N GLN A 260 8.04 -8.61 -14.43
CA GLN A 260 8.69 -7.31 -14.52
C GLN A 260 8.70 -6.78 -15.95
N GLU A 261 8.90 -7.64 -16.94
CA GLU A 261 8.88 -7.26 -18.35
C GLU A 261 7.47 -6.89 -18.83
N LEU A 262 6.46 -7.68 -18.48
CA LEU A 262 5.05 -7.37 -18.78
C LEU A 262 4.62 -6.02 -18.17
N LEU A 263 4.99 -5.77 -16.92
CA LEU A 263 4.73 -4.49 -16.26
C LEU A 263 5.49 -3.32 -16.91
N ALA A 264 6.73 -3.56 -17.36
CA ALA A 264 7.51 -2.55 -18.06
C ALA A 264 6.90 -2.20 -19.42
N LEU A 265 6.42 -3.20 -20.18
CA LEU A 265 5.72 -2.98 -21.45
C LEU A 265 4.43 -2.17 -21.25
N SER A 266 3.64 -2.50 -20.23
CA SER A 266 2.43 -1.74 -19.91
C SER A 266 2.76 -0.27 -19.57
N LYS A 267 3.74 -0.03 -18.73
CA LYS A 267 4.20 1.33 -18.37
C LYS A 267 4.67 2.12 -19.59
N ALA A 268 5.45 1.48 -20.48
CA ALA A 268 5.92 2.09 -21.70
C ALA A 268 4.76 2.45 -22.64
N HIS A 269 3.78 1.54 -22.79
CA HIS A 269 2.56 1.78 -23.58
C HIS A 269 1.77 2.99 -23.04
N VAL A 270 1.44 2.99 -21.76
CA VAL A 270 0.69 4.08 -21.13
C VAL A 270 1.46 5.40 -21.23
N SER A 271 2.79 5.37 -21.01
CA SER A 271 3.64 6.55 -21.15
C SER A 271 3.61 7.11 -22.58
N ARG A 272 3.67 6.26 -23.59
CA ARG A 272 3.56 6.67 -24.99
C ARG A 272 2.19 7.28 -25.28
N CYS A 273 1.10 6.65 -24.87
CA CYS A 273 -0.26 7.13 -25.09
C CYS A 273 -0.53 8.51 -24.45
N PHE A 274 0.02 8.76 -23.27
CA PHE A 274 -0.18 10.04 -22.56
C PHE A 274 0.62 11.21 -23.18
N GLN A 275 1.62 10.94 -24.02
CA GLN A 275 2.34 12.00 -24.77
C GLN A 275 1.62 12.40 -26.07
N VAL A 276 0.52 11.74 -26.43
CA VAL A 276 -0.25 12.05 -27.64
C VAL A 276 -1.28 13.15 -27.35
N ASP A 277 -1.34 14.16 -28.23
CA ASP A 277 -2.35 15.22 -28.15
C ASP A 277 -3.68 14.74 -28.74
N VAL A 278 -4.48 14.07 -27.93
CA VAL A 278 -5.75 13.45 -28.34
C VAL A 278 -6.85 13.72 -27.32
N GLU A 279 -8.04 14.06 -27.81
CA GLU A 279 -9.22 14.27 -26.94
C GLU A 279 -9.91 12.93 -26.65
N LEU A 280 -10.14 12.66 -25.37
CA LEU A 280 -10.80 11.47 -24.85
C LEU A 280 -12.22 11.72 -24.36
N ARG A 281 -12.65 12.98 -24.31
CA ARG A 281 -13.97 13.42 -23.86
C ARG A 281 -14.81 13.90 -25.04
N GLY A 282 -16.08 13.46 -25.10
CA GLY A 282 -17.04 13.97 -26.08
C GLY A 282 -17.57 15.35 -25.72
N PRO A 283 -18.14 16.08 -26.69
CA PRO A 283 -18.71 17.43 -26.49
C PRO A 283 -19.93 17.42 -25.54
N ASP A 284 -20.71 16.36 -25.53
CA ASP A 284 -21.93 16.22 -24.73
C ASP A 284 -21.66 15.36 -23.48
N SER A 285 -21.10 16.00 -22.46
CA SER A 285 -20.59 15.28 -21.29
C SER A 285 -21.64 14.95 -20.22
N ASP A 286 -22.87 15.40 -20.39
CA ASP A 286 -23.92 15.28 -19.36
C ASP A 286 -24.88 14.10 -19.62
N ASP A 287 -24.83 13.47 -20.80
CA ASP A 287 -25.61 12.27 -21.07
C ASP A 287 -24.92 11.02 -20.55
N GLU A 288 -25.51 10.41 -19.52
CA GLU A 288 -25.13 9.08 -19.01
C GLU A 288 -25.21 8.00 -20.11
N ASP A 289 -25.98 8.24 -21.18
CA ASP A 289 -26.12 7.37 -22.35
C ASP A 289 -24.95 7.45 -23.37
N ALA A 290 -24.01 8.38 -23.21
CA ALA A 290 -22.73 8.36 -23.96
C ALA A 290 -21.84 7.17 -23.61
N ALA A 291 -22.31 6.25 -22.80
CA ALA A 291 -21.80 4.91 -22.57
C ALA A 291 -22.00 3.97 -23.76
N SER A 292 -22.43 4.44 -24.95
CA SER A 292 -22.39 3.60 -26.13
C SER A 292 -20.94 3.20 -26.39
N SER A 293 -20.65 1.92 -26.30
CA SER A 293 -19.34 1.29 -26.52
C SER A 293 -18.69 1.70 -27.85
N ASP A 294 -19.41 2.33 -28.75
CA ASP A 294 -19.07 2.58 -30.13
C ASP A 294 -18.64 4.03 -30.40
N SER A 295 -18.67 4.93 -29.39
CA SER A 295 -18.20 6.29 -29.64
C SER A 295 -16.68 6.30 -29.91
N LYS A 296 -16.23 7.16 -30.84
CA LYS A 296 -14.80 7.36 -31.14
C LYS A 296 -13.97 7.70 -29.88
N PHE A 297 -14.57 8.36 -28.91
CA PHE A 297 -13.91 8.72 -27.65
C PHE A 297 -13.78 7.53 -26.71
N ALA A 298 -14.79 6.63 -26.65
CA ALA A 298 -14.70 5.38 -25.94
C ALA A 298 -13.62 4.48 -26.53
N GLN A 299 -13.56 4.39 -27.87
CA GLN A 299 -12.52 3.65 -28.57
C GLN A 299 -11.10 4.19 -28.27
N ARG A 300 -10.90 5.51 -28.26
CA ARG A 300 -9.62 6.12 -27.91
C ARG A 300 -9.20 5.80 -26.48
N ARG A 301 -10.12 5.83 -25.52
CA ARG A 301 -9.83 5.39 -24.13
C ARG A 301 -9.43 3.93 -24.08
N ARG A 302 -10.05 3.07 -24.88
CA ARG A 302 -9.71 1.63 -24.98
C ARG A 302 -8.36 1.38 -25.65
N PHE A 303 -7.85 2.27 -26.48
CA PHE A 303 -6.47 2.16 -26.95
C PHE A 303 -5.45 2.35 -25.82
N ILE A 304 -5.78 3.16 -24.80
CA ILE A 304 -4.93 3.35 -23.61
C ILE A 304 -5.12 2.21 -22.61
N ALA A 305 -6.37 1.82 -22.38
CA ALA A 305 -6.78 0.84 -21.38
C ALA A 305 -7.87 -0.09 -21.95
N PRO A 306 -7.51 -1.08 -22.81
CA PRO A 306 -8.48 -1.88 -23.55
C PRO A 306 -9.47 -2.62 -22.64
N ASP A 307 -8.98 -3.14 -21.51
CA ASP A 307 -9.77 -3.85 -20.51
C ASP A 307 -9.68 -3.14 -19.15
N GLY A 308 -9.53 -1.80 -19.20
CA GLY A 308 -9.39 -0.99 -17.99
C GLY A 308 -10.64 -1.03 -17.12
N PRO A 309 -10.48 -0.95 -15.78
CA PRO A 309 -11.60 -0.79 -14.87
C PRO A 309 -12.43 0.48 -15.20
N ASP A 310 -13.74 0.46 -14.88
CA ASP A 310 -14.62 1.60 -15.11
C ASP A 310 -14.13 2.88 -14.43
N SER A 311 -13.49 2.76 -13.28
CA SER A 311 -12.84 3.86 -12.58
C SER A 311 -11.73 4.52 -13.42
N VAL A 312 -10.92 3.72 -14.10
CA VAL A 312 -9.84 4.21 -14.99
C VAL A 312 -10.43 4.86 -16.24
N LEU A 313 -11.42 4.21 -16.88
CA LEU A 313 -12.06 4.75 -18.07
C LEU A 313 -12.78 6.08 -17.78
N ARG A 314 -13.39 6.20 -16.59
CA ARG A 314 -13.95 7.48 -16.11
C ARG A 314 -12.85 8.53 -15.88
N ALA A 315 -11.77 8.17 -15.20
CA ALA A 315 -10.66 9.10 -14.98
C ALA A 315 -10.05 9.59 -16.30
N LEU A 316 -9.88 8.71 -17.31
CA LEU A 316 -9.42 9.08 -18.65
C LEU A 316 -10.41 10.05 -19.35
N ARG A 317 -11.72 9.81 -19.21
CA ARG A 317 -12.75 10.73 -19.71
C ARG A 317 -12.66 12.09 -19.03
N ASP A 318 -12.53 12.11 -17.70
CA ASP A 318 -12.50 13.32 -16.90
C ASP A 318 -11.22 14.15 -17.15
N LEU A 319 -10.12 13.51 -17.52
CA LEU A 319 -8.91 14.19 -17.99
C LEU A 319 -9.14 14.95 -19.31
N GLY A 320 -9.99 14.44 -20.18
CA GLY A 320 -10.20 14.97 -21.53
C GLY A 320 -9.00 14.73 -22.43
N ASN A 321 -7.97 15.54 -22.31
CA ASN A 321 -6.73 15.40 -23.08
C ASN A 321 -5.55 15.08 -22.14
N PRO A 322 -4.97 13.86 -22.20
CA PRO A 322 -3.91 13.44 -21.28
C PRO A 322 -2.67 14.36 -21.32
N LEU A 323 -2.21 14.73 -22.51
CA LEU A 323 -1.03 15.58 -22.67
C LEU A 323 -1.24 16.97 -22.06
N ARG A 324 -2.43 17.57 -22.27
CA ARG A 324 -2.79 18.86 -21.63
C ARG A 324 -2.86 18.71 -20.12
N ALA A 325 -3.47 17.63 -19.62
CA ALA A 325 -3.54 17.38 -18.18
C ALA A 325 -2.15 17.27 -17.53
N LEU A 326 -1.17 16.67 -18.22
CA LEU A 326 0.23 16.62 -17.75
C LEU A 326 0.88 18.01 -17.71
N ARG A 327 0.67 18.83 -18.74
CA ARG A 327 1.15 20.23 -18.79
C ARG A 327 0.53 21.05 -17.66
N ASP A 328 -0.79 20.97 -17.52
CA ASP A 328 -1.52 21.68 -16.48
C ASP A 328 -1.03 21.29 -15.06
N LEU A 329 -0.78 20.00 -14.81
CA LEU A 329 -0.21 19.56 -13.54
C LEU A 329 1.18 20.16 -13.30
N TYR A 330 2.04 20.19 -14.33
CA TYR A 330 3.38 20.77 -14.23
C TYR A 330 3.34 22.28 -13.96
N ASP A 331 2.47 23.02 -14.64
CA ASP A 331 2.32 24.46 -14.50
C ASP A 331 1.75 24.84 -13.12
N GLU A 332 0.71 24.13 -12.65
CA GLU A 332 0.16 24.32 -11.31
C GLU A 332 1.19 24.00 -10.21
N MET A 333 1.94 22.91 -10.39
CA MET A 333 3.01 22.56 -9.44
C MET A 333 4.13 23.60 -9.43
N SER A 334 4.45 24.19 -10.61
CA SER A 334 5.45 25.26 -10.72
C SER A 334 4.97 26.53 -10.02
N SER A 335 3.72 26.93 -10.27
CA SER A 335 3.09 28.08 -9.60
C SER A 335 3.02 27.87 -8.08
N PHE A 336 2.65 26.67 -7.63
CA PHE A 336 2.64 26.32 -6.22
C PHE A 336 4.02 26.48 -5.58
N ILE A 337 5.06 25.90 -6.19
CA ILE A 337 6.44 25.99 -5.68
C ILE A 337 6.92 27.45 -5.62
N GLU A 338 6.59 28.27 -6.62
CA GLU A 338 6.94 29.67 -6.65
C GLU A 338 6.27 30.45 -5.51
N LYS A 339 4.96 30.30 -5.35
CA LYS A 339 4.18 30.96 -4.28
C LYS A 339 4.71 30.63 -2.89
N VAL A 340 4.93 29.34 -2.60
CA VAL A 340 5.43 28.93 -1.28
C VAL A 340 6.88 29.38 -1.06
N SER A 341 7.69 29.50 -2.11
CA SER A 341 9.06 30.00 -2.01
C SER A 341 9.12 31.47 -1.58
N GLN A 342 8.07 32.26 -1.88
CA GLN A 342 7.97 33.68 -1.50
C GLN A 342 7.54 33.89 -0.04
N LYS A 343 6.99 32.85 0.60
CA LYS A 343 6.52 32.88 1.99
C LYS A 343 7.18 31.75 2.79
N PRO A 344 8.48 31.85 3.09
CA PRO A 344 9.17 30.80 3.82
C PRO A 344 8.57 30.65 5.23
N CYS A 345 8.27 29.41 5.61
CA CYS A 345 7.84 29.05 6.95
C CYS A 345 9.05 28.80 7.84
N THR A 346 9.05 29.38 9.04
CA THR A 346 10.09 29.17 10.05
C THR A 346 9.77 28.02 11.01
N GLU A 347 8.51 27.57 11.03
CA GLU A 347 8.07 26.47 11.85
C GLU A 347 8.52 25.12 11.25
N GLN A 348 8.71 24.16 12.13
CA GLN A 348 8.99 22.78 11.70
C GLN A 348 7.71 22.13 11.18
N LEU A 349 7.84 21.47 10.06
CA LEU A 349 6.78 20.65 9.48
C LEU A 349 6.66 19.31 10.21
N TYR A 350 5.70 18.49 9.81
CA TYR A 350 5.46 17.19 10.42
C TYR A 350 6.76 16.36 10.55
N MET A 351 6.94 15.73 11.70
CA MET A 351 8.16 15.00 12.11
C MET A 351 9.44 15.85 12.14
N GLY A 352 9.33 17.17 12.34
CA GLY A 352 10.48 18.04 12.50
C GLY A 352 11.23 18.36 11.20
N GLU A 353 10.61 18.17 10.04
CA GLU A 353 11.21 18.53 8.76
C GLU A 353 11.27 20.05 8.60
N SER A 354 12.40 20.56 8.09
CA SER A 354 12.50 21.99 7.80
C SER A 354 11.83 22.33 6.46
N PHE A 355 11.31 23.57 6.38
CA PHE A 355 10.72 24.11 5.17
C PHE A 355 11.68 24.05 3.97
N GLY A 356 12.97 24.31 4.18
CA GLY A 356 13.98 24.27 3.10
C GLY A 356 14.15 22.87 2.49
N VAL A 357 14.20 21.83 3.32
CA VAL A 357 14.28 20.43 2.86
C VAL A 357 13.00 20.01 2.13
N TRP A 358 11.85 20.35 2.69
CA TRP A 358 10.54 20.12 2.08
C TRP A 358 10.42 20.78 0.72
N LEU A 359 10.78 22.08 0.60
CA LEU A 359 10.73 22.83 -0.65
C LEU A 359 11.67 22.24 -1.73
N ASP A 360 12.90 21.88 -1.34
CA ASP A 360 13.85 21.27 -2.25
C ASP A 360 13.36 19.90 -2.76
N SER A 361 12.63 19.15 -1.93
CA SER A 361 12.01 17.90 -2.35
C SER A 361 10.91 18.14 -3.41
N TRP A 362 10.16 19.25 -3.33
CA TRP A 362 9.20 19.66 -4.36
C TRP A 362 9.88 20.10 -5.66
N LYS A 363 10.94 20.90 -5.56
CA LYS A 363 11.76 21.29 -6.73
C LYS A 363 12.37 20.07 -7.42
N CYS A 364 12.81 19.08 -6.64
CA CYS A 364 13.39 17.85 -7.17
C CYS A 364 12.37 17.03 -7.96
N ILE A 365 11.17 16.78 -7.40
CA ILE A 365 10.15 15.98 -8.09
C ILE A 365 9.62 16.68 -9.33
N ARG A 366 9.46 18.01 -9.31
CA ARG A 366 9.09 18.80 -10.50
C ARG A 366 10.10 18.58 -11.64
N LYS A 367 11.41 18.66 -11.33
CA LYS A 367 12.48 18.45 -12.32
C LYS A 367 12.50 17.01 -12.84
N GLU A 368 12.15 16.03 -11.99
CA GLU A 368 12.08 14.62 -12.40
C GLU A 368 10.81 14.31 -13.19
N PHE A 369 9.72 15.07 -13.00
CA PHE A 369 8.46 14.87 -13.70
C PHE A 369 8.51 15.29 -15.16
N TYR A 370 9.26 16.36 -15.49
CA TYR A 370 9.46 16.83 -16.87
C TYR A 370 10.94 17.15 -17.13
N ASP A 371 11.55 16.43 -18.06
CA ASP A 371 12.96 16.57 -18.43
C ASP A 371 13.21 17.42 -19.67
N GLN A 372 12.23 18.23 -20.09
CA GLN A 372 12.20 19.04 -21.32
C GLN A 372 11.96 18.25 -22.61
N LYS A 373 11.75 16.94 -22.55
CA LYS A 373 11.44 16.08 -23.69
C LYS A 373 10.08 15.38 -23.50
N ALA A 374 9.91 14.75 -22.36
CA ALA A 374 8.70 13.97 -22.04
C ALA A 374 8.37 14.05 -20.56
N TYR A 375 7.11 13.75 -20.23
CA TYR A 375 6.64 13.62 -18.85
C TYR A 375 6.89 12.20 -18.33
N ASP A 376 7.50 12.09 -17.16
CA ASP A 376 7.67 10.80 -16.47
C ASP A 376 6.42 10.46 -15.65
N LEU A 377 5.56 9.61 -16.20
CA LEU A 377 4.30 9.21 -15.57
C LEU A 377 4.51 8.50 -14.23
N SER A 378 5.66 7.87 -14.01
CA SER A 378 5.98 7.22 -12.72
C SER A 378 6.05 8.21 -11.55
N LYS A 379 6.10 9.52 -11.83
CA LYS A 379 6.08 10.57 -10.83
C LYS A 379 4.69 10.99 -10.38
N ILE A 380 3.66 10.68 -11.16
CA ILE A 380 2.28 11.08 -10.85
C ILE A 380 1.82 10.50 -9.50
N PRO A 381 1.96 9.18 -9.22
CA PRO A 381 1.65 8.64 -7.91
C PRO A 381 2.52 9.25 -6.78
N GLU A 382 3.81 9.54 -7.05
CA GLU A 382 4.70 10.18 -6.07
C GLU A 382 4.26 11.62 -5.76
N ILE A 383 3.83 12.39 -6.77
CA ILE A 383 3.31 13.77 -6.62
C ILE A 383 2.01 13.74 -5.82
N PHE A 384 1.08 12.86 -6.17
CA PHE A 384 -0.20 12.75 -5.47
C PHE A 384 -0.02 12.30 -4.01
N ASP A 385 0.88 11.36 -3.75
CA ASP A 385 1.24 10.91 -2.39
C ASP A 385 1.80 12.07 -1.52
N LYS A 386 2.65 12.93 -2.11
CA LYS A 386 3.14 14.14 -1.42
C LYS A 386 2.02 15.15 -1.13
N LEU A 387 1.15 15.40 -2.10
CA LEU A 387 0.02 16.32 -1.94
C LEU A 387 -0.95 15.84 -0.86
N ARG A 388 -1.29 14.55 -0.86
CA ARG A 388 -2.14 13.93 0.18
C ARG A 388 -1.53 14.07 1.57
N PHE A 389 -0.24 13.80 1.66
CA PHE A 389 0.50 13.93 2.92
C PHE A 389 0.52 15.38 3.41
N ASP A 390 0.87 16.33 2.53
CA ASP A 390 0.94 17.75 2.90
C ASP A 390 -0.46 18.30 3.26
N ALA A 391 -1.52 17.89 2.54
CA ALA A 391 -2.90 18.24 2.86
C ALA A 391 -3.33 17.75 4.25
N ARG A 392 -2.85 16.59 4.67
CA ARG A 392 -3.24 15.97 5.93
C ARG A 392 -2.41 16.41 7.13
N HIS A 393 -1.09 16.56 6.93
CA HIS A 393 -0.15 16.74 8.03
C HIS A 393 0.50 18.13 8.11
N ASN A 394 0.52 18.88 7.00
CA ASN A 394 1.20 20.17 6.92
C ASN A 394 0.26 21.35 6.59
N ALA A 395 -1.04 21.10 6.38
CA ALA A 395 -1.96 22.13 5.90
C ALA A 395 -2.08 23.33 6.86
N LEU A 396 -2.11 23.08 8.16
CA LEU A 396 -2.19 24.13 9.19
C LEU A 396 -0.92 24.98 9.22
N THR A 397 0.26 24.35 9.20
CA THR A 397 1.55 25.02 9.26
C THR A 397 1.84 25.82 7.98
N LEU A 398 1.50 25.29 6.81
CA LEU A 398 1.78 25.90 5.51
C LEU A 398 0.65 26.83 5.01
N SER A 399 -0.51 26.81 5.66
CA SER A 399 -1.67 27.67 5.33
C SER A 399 -1.96 27.72 3.83
N PHE A 400 -2.23 26.57 3.22
CA PHE A 400 -2.45 26.45 1.77
C PHE A 400 -3.64 27.26 1.29
N ASP A 401 -3.51 27.85 0.10
CA ASP A 401 -4.58 28.57 -0.58
C ASP A 401 -5.49 27.64 -1.40
N ALA A 402 -6.54 28.19 -2.01
CA ALA A 402 -7.47 27.44 -2.86
C ALA A 402 -6.76 26.79 -4.07
N GLY A 403 -5.64 27.35 -4.55
CA GLY A 403 -4.85 26.79 -5.64
C GLY A 403 -4.24 25.44 -5.29
N PHE A 404 -3.91 25.21 -4.04
CA PHE A 404 -3.46 23.90 -3.58
C PHE A 404 -4.55 22.82 -3.74
N GLY A 405 -5.81 23.14 -3.46
CA GLY A 405 -6.94 22.23 -3.69
C GLY A 405 -7.11 21.87 -5.17
N VAL A 406 -6.90 22.82 -6.09
CA VAL A 406 -6.93 22.57 -7.54
C VAL A 406 -5.80 21.62 -7.94
N LEU A 407 -4.58 21.85 -7.44
CA LEU A 407 -3.42 20.99 -7.69
C LEU A 407 -3.67 19.56 -7.19
N VAL A 408 -4.23 19.39 -5.97
CA VAL A 408 -4.60 18.09 -5.41
C VAL A 408 -5.61 17.37 -6.30
N LYS A 409 -6.65 18.08 -6.78
CA LYS A 409 -7.68 17.50 -7.64
C LYS A 409 -7.09 17.01 -8.98
N LYS A 410 -6.29 17.84 -9.65
CA LYS A 410 -5.61 17.48 -10.91
C LYS A 410 -4.71 16.27 -10.74
N ALA A 411 -3.87 16.26 -9.70
CA ALA A 411 -2.99 15.14 -9.39
C ALA A 411 -3.77 13.85 -9.07
N SER A 412 -4.89 13.97 -8.35
CA SER A 412 -5.77 12.84 -8.03
C SER A 412 -6.36 12.21 -9.28
N THR A 413 -6.93 13.00 -10.19
CA THR A 413 -7.53 12.50 -11.45
C THR A 413 -6.47 11.80 -12.31
N LEU A 414 -5.28 12.41 -12.46
CA LEU A 414 -4.15 11.80 -13.17
C LEU A 414 -3.68 10.49 -12.48
N SER A 415 -3.59 10.48 -11.16
CA SER A 415 -3.19 9.28 -10.41
C SER A 415 -4.21 8.15 -10.59
N GLN A 416 -5.50 8.45 -10.55
CA GLN A 416 -6.57 7.46 -10.78
C GLN A 416 -6.53 6.87 -12.20
N ALA A 417 -6.10 7.66 -13.19
CA ALA A 417 -5.94 7.19 -14.56
C ALA A 417 -4.65 6.35 -14.75
N VAL A 418 -3.54 6.75 -14.11
CA VAL A 418 -2.21 6.17 -14.38
C VAL A 418 -1.86 5.01 -13.43
N ALA A 419 -2.07 5.19 -12.11
CA ALA A 419 -1.57 4.23 -11.12
C ALA A 419 -2.11 2.79 -11.32
N PRO A 420 -3.40 2.56 -11.60
CA PRO A 420 -3.89 1.21 -11.84
C PRO A 420 -3.33 0.57 -13.12
N LEU A 421 -2.97 1.38 -14.12
CA LEU A 421 -2.41 0.90 -15.39
C LEU A 421 -0.94 0.50 -15.28
N GLU A 422 -0.24 0.92 -14.22
CA GLU A 422 1.12 0.43 -13.94
C GLU A 422 1.17 -1.07 -13.67
N PHE A 423 0.05 -1.68 -13.28
CA PHE A 423 -0.09 -3.11 -13.03
C PHE A 423 -0.58 -3.90 -14.26
N GLY A 424 -0.75 -3.24 -15.39
CA GLY A 424 -1.20 -3.79 -16.66
C GLY A 424 -2.40 -3.02 -17.22
N SER A 425 -2.32 -2.61 -18.48
CA SER A 425 -3.40 -1.88 -19.17
C SER A 425 -4.35 -2.79 -19.93
N ALA A 426 -3.91 -3.99 -20.35
CA ALA A 426 -4.71 -5.03 -20.98
C ALA A 426 -4.91 -6.23 -20.04
N ALA A 427 -6.05 -6.94 -20.16
CA ALA A 427 -6.45 -8.00 -19.23
C ALA A 427 -5.44 -9.15 -19.17
N GLU A 428 -5.03 -9.68 -20.30
CA GLU A 428 -4.18 -10.88 -20.32
C GLU A 428 -2.76 -10.62 -19.77
N PRO A 429 -1.99 -9.61 -20.23
CA PRO A 429 -0.71 -9.28 -19.61
C PRO A 429 -0.83 -8.93 -18.12
N ARG A 430 -1.93 -8.26 -17.72
CA ARG A 430 -2.21 -7.93 -16.33
C ARG A 430 -2.44 -9.17 -15.48
N ARG A 431 -3.24 -10.12 -15.97
CA ARG A 431 -3.51 -11.39 -15.31
C ARG A 431 -2.22 -12.19 -15.07
N GLN A 432 -1.38 -12.28 -16.09
CA GLN A 432 -0.10 -13.00 -16.00
C GLN A 432 0.86 -12.33 -14.99
N ALA A 433 1.05 -11.02 -15.09
CA ALA A 433 1.89 -10.28 -14.15
C ALA A 433 1.38 -10.43 -12.69
N ALA A 434 0.06 -10.29 -12.48
CA ALA A 434 -0.59 -10.43 -11.19
C ALA A 434 -0.38 -11.83 -10.60
N TRP A 435 -0.53 -12.87 -11.41
CA TRP A 435 -0.31 -14.25 -11.01
C TRP A 435 1.14 -14.47 -10.55
N HIS A 436 2.12 -14.06 -11.33
CA HIS A 436 3.52 -14.23 -11.00
C HIS A 436 3.95 -13.45 -9.73
N VAL A 437 3.40 -12.25 -9.53
CA VAL A 437 3.66 -11.43 -8.33
C VAL A 437 3.05 -12.06 -7.09
N SER A 438 1.80 -12.52 -7.18
CA SER A 438 1.04 -13.00 -6.02
C SER A 438 1.14 -14.52 -5.78
N ARG A 439 1.79 -15.28 -6.67
CA ARG A 439 1.83 -16.77 -6.65
C ARG A 439 2.16 -17.34 -5.28
N ALA A 440 3.25 -16.92 -4.68
CA ALA A 440 3.68 -17.45 -3.38
C ALA A 440 2.66 -17.17 -2.26
N LEU A 441 1.98 -16.01 -2.32
CA LEU A 441 0.92 -15.66 -1.38
C LEU A 441 -0.35 -16.48 -1.63
N LEU A 442 -0.72 -16.69 -2.88
CA LEU A 442 -1.87 -17.53 -3.27
C LEU A 442 -1.68 -18.97 -2.84
N ASP A 443 -0.48 -19.54 -3.06
CA ASP A 443 -0.12 -20.90 -2.60
C ASP A 443 -0.23 -20.99 -1.07
N LYS A 444 0.20 -19.94 -0.35
CA LYS A 444 0.11 -19.90 1.11
C LYS A 444 -1.33 -19.78 1.59
N ILE A 445 -2.16 -18.98 0.95
CA ILE A 445 -3.60 -18.86 1.26
C ILE A 445 -4.26 -20.24 1.04
N SER A 446 -4.01 -20.89 -0.08
CA SER A 446 -4.51 -22.23 -0.37
C SER A 446 -4.09 -23.25 0.69
N PHE A 447 -2.81 -23.25 1.07
CA PHE A 447 -2.30 -24.11 2.13
C PHE A 447 -2.99 -23.85 3.48
N ASP A 448 -3.20 -22.58 3.86
CA ASP A 448 -3.85 -22.23 5.13
C ASP A 448 -5.32 -22.65 5.17
N LEU A 449 -6.03 -22.53 4.02
CA LEU A 449 -7.42 -23.00 3.91
C LEU A 449 -7.51 -24.53 4.03
N ARG A 450 -6.64 -25.29 3.34
CA ARG A 450 -6.57 -26.76 3.42
C ARG A 450 -6.25 -27.23 4.83
N THR A 451 -5.27 -26.59 5.46
CA THR A 451 -4.92 -26.93 6.86
C THR A 451 -6.08 -26.66 7.83
N ALA A 452 -6.86 -25.59 7.60
CA ALA A 452 -8.03 -25.28 8.44
C ALA A 452 -9.20 -26.26 8.24
N ARG A 453 -9.23 -27.01 7.13
CA ARG A 453 -10.18 -28.11 6.91
C ARG A 453 -9.68 -29.46 7.46
N GLY A 454 -8.41 -29.55 7.84
CA GLY A 454 -7.79 -30.79 8.27
C GLY A 454 -7.23 -31.65 7.14
N ASP A 455 -7.12 -31.11 5.92
CA ASP A 455 -6.63 -31.84 4.73
C ASP A 455 -5.10 -31.94 4.66
N THR A 456 -4.38 -31.20 5.49
CA THR A 456 -2.91 -31.22 5.55
C THR A 456 -2.43 -31.28 6.98
N GLU A 457 -1.46 -32.14 7.23
CA GLU A 457 -0.71 -32.08 8.48
C GLU A 457 0.15 -30.81 8.46
N ASP A 458 -0.08 -29.91 9.41
CA ASP A 458 0.79 -28.75 9.63
C ASP A 458 2.08 -29.28 10.27
N SER A 459 3.11 -29.57 9.46
CA SER A 459 4.42 -30.07 9.91
C SER A 459 5.20 -29.09 10.81
N GLY A 460 4.63 -27.93 11.10
CA GLY A 460 5.17 -26.92 11.99
C GLY A 460 4.54 -26.97 13.38
N LEU A 461 5.04 -27.82 14.25
CA LEU A 461 4.63 -28.00 15.63
C LEU A 461 3.24 -28.63 15.81
N HIS A 462 3.21 -29.95 15.82
CA HIS A 462 2.13 -30.74 16.38
C HIS A 462 1.97 -30.44 17.89
N PHE A 463 1.25 -29.41 18.23
CA PHE A 463 0.42 -29.41 19.38
C PHE A 463 -0.99 -29.75 18.93
N GLN A 464 -1.23 -30.99 18.59
CA GLN A 464 -2.52 -31.57 18.88
C GLN A 464 -2.72 -31.34 20.37
N LEU A 465 -3.67 -30.51 20.76
CA LEU A 465 -4.30 -30.64 22.05
C LEU A 465 -4.71 -32.11 22.09
N ASP A 466 -4.16 -32.82 23.06
CA ASP A 466 -4.32 -34.26 23.26
C ASP A 466 -5.74 -34.68 22.86
N ASP A 467 -5.89 -35.45 21.79
CA ASP A 467 -7.17 -35.97 21.29
C ASP A 467 -7.73 -37.08 22.22
N HIS A 468 -7.23 -37.17 23.44
CA HIS A 468 -7.77 -38.08 24.43
C HIS A 468 -9.14 -37.57 24.91
N PRO A 469 -10.23 -38.24 24.55
CA PRO A 469 -11.60 -37.86 24.95
C PRO A 469 -11.76 -37.70 26.46
N GLU A 470 -10.90 -38.36 27.25
CA GLU A 470 -10.91 -38.35 28.70
C GLU A 470 -10.46 -37.00 29.29
N HIS A 471 -9.58 -36.28 28.64
CA HIS A 471 -9.14 -34.95 29.08
C HIS A 471 -10.05 -33.81 28.61
N LEU A 472 -10.90 -34.05 27.61
CA LEU A 472 -11.89 -33.09 27.12
C LEU A 472 -13.12 -32.97 28.02
N ALA A 473 -13.36 -33.95 28.89
CA ALA A 473 -14.55 -33.95 29.74
C ALA A 473 -14.44 -32.98 30.94
N ASP A 474 -13.22 -32.64 31.39
CA ASP A 474 -12.97 -31.78 32.55
C ASP A 474 -12.50 -30.37 32.20
N SER A 475 -12.19 -30.06 30.93
CA SER A 475 -11.79 -28.71 30.56
C SER A 475 -13.00 -27.84 30.27
N GLU A 476 -13.04 -26.63 30.83
CA GLU A 476 -14.02 -25.59 30.45
C GLU A 476 -13.97 -25.25 28.94
N ILE A 477 -12.96 -25.74 28.23
CA ILE A 477 -12.75 -25.60 26.78
C ILE A 477 -13.37 -26.83 26.09
N LYS A 478 -14.69 -26.86 26.03
CA LYS A 478 -15.43 -28.01 25.49
C LYS A 478 -15.38 -28.14 23.96
N SER A 479 -14.40 -27.57 23.26
CA SER A 479 -14.43 -27.66 21.79
C SER A 479 -13.08 -27.34 21.15
N HIS A 480 -12.40 -28.36 20.66
CA HIS A 480 -11.30 -28.23 19.69
C HIS A 480 -11.70 -27.43 18.42
N TRP A 481 -13.00 -27.30 18.15
CA TRP A 481 -13.56 -26.54 17.01
C TRP A 481 -13.74 -25.02 17.26
N ARG A 482 -13.42 -24.51 18.45
CA ARG A 482 -13.48 -23.05 18.72
C ARG A 482 -12.23 -22.30 18.30
N ALA A 483 -11.16 -23.00 17.99
CA ALA A 483 -9.95 -22.40 17.47
C ALA A 483 -10.17 -21.96 16.02
N VAL A 484 -10.39 -20.65 15.81
CA VAL A 484 -10.42 -20.08 14.48
C VAL A 484 -9.00 -19.78 14.05
N ARG A 485 -8.53 -20.51 13.02
CA ARG A 485 -7.20 -20.27 12.45
C ARG A 485 -7.15 -18.86 11.86
N SER A 486 -6.26 -18.00 12.37
CA SER A 486 -6.14 -16.61 11.93
C SER A 486 -4.77 -16.37 11.30
N ARG A 487 -4.76 -15.87 10.07
CA ARG A 487 -3.55 -15.58 9.29
C ARG A 487 -3.62 -14.17 8.76
N LEU A 488 -2.75 -13.32 9.26
CA LEU A 488 -2.72 -11.90 8.92
C LEU A 488 -1.43 -11.59 8.17
N TYR A 489 -1.57 -11.13 6.94
CA TYR A 489 -0.47 -10.80 6.04
C TYR A 489 -0.47 -9.31 5.78
N PHE A 490 0.63 -8.63 6.11
CA PHE A 490 0.79 -7.21 5.84
C PHE A 490 1.78 -7.01 4.70
N THR A 491 1.39 -6.19 3.73
CA THR A 491 2.14 -6.05 2.48
C THR A 491 2.08 -4.64 1.92
N SER A 492 2.70 -4.44 0.75
CA SER A 492 2.67 -3.21 -0.02
C SER A 492 1.41 -3.12 -0.88
N GLU A 493 1.17 -1.92 -1.45
CA GLU A 493 0.09 -1.64 -2.38
C GLU A 493 0.14 -2.54 -3.62
N SER A 494 1.33 -2.69 -4.19
CA SER A 494 1.53 -3.46 -5.42
C SER A 494 1.14 -4.93 -5.26
N HIS A 495 1.44 -5.53 -4.12
CA HIS A 495 1.04 -6.92 -3.84
C HIS A 495 -0.48 -7.07 -3.68
N LEU A 496 -1.12 -6.08 -3.05
CA LEU A 496 -2.58 -6.12 -2.90
C LEU A 496 -3.29 -5.94 -4.26
N HIS A 497 -2.78 -5.06 -5.13
CA HIS A 497 -3.27 -4.95 -6.50
C HIS A 497 -3.09 -6.26 -7.27
N ALA A 498 -1.91 -6.87 -7.20
CA ALA A 498 -1.66 -8.15 -7.85
C ALA A 498 -2.60 -9.26 -7.33
N LEU A 499 -2.81 -9.34 -6.01
CA LEU A 499 -3.74 -10.30 -5.43
C LEU A 499 -5.17 -10.10 -5.95
N LEU A 500 -5.67 -8.86 -5.95
CA LEU A 500 -7.03 -8.55 -6.43
C LEU A 500 -7.17 -8.82 -7.93
N ASP A 501 -6.17 -8.49 -8.73
CA ASP A 501 -6.19 -8.77 -10.16
C ASP A 501 -6.13 -10.27 -10.44
N ALA A 502 -5.35 -11.03 -9.68
CA ALA A 502 -5.34 -12.49 -9.78
C ALA A 502 -6.70 -13.11 -9.42
N LEU A 503 -7.42 -12.54 -8.45
CA LEU A 503 -8.77 -13.01 -8.08
C LEU A 503 -9.86 -12.59 -9.09
N ARG A 504 -9.68 -11.44 -9.74
CA ARG A 504 -10.67 -10.85 -10.65
C ARG A 504 -10.58 -11.37 -12.09
N LEU A 505 -9.35 -11.54 -12.58
CA LEU A 505 -9.06 -11.87 -13.96
C LEU A 505 -8.86 -13.38 -14.11
N ASN A 506 -9.97 -14.11 -14.26
CA ASN A 506 -9.96 -15.58 -14.45
C ASN A 506 -9.57 -15.96 -15.88
N GLU A 507 -9.09 -17.21 -16.04
CA GLU A 507 -9.07 -17.83 -17.36
C GLU A 507 -10.49 -18.09 -17.87
N HIS A 508 -10.70 -17.93 -19.18
CA HIS A 508 -11.95 -18.30 -19.82
C HIS A 508 -12.28 -19.77 -19.52
N GLY A 509 -13.43 -20.03 -18.90
CA GLY A 509 -13.92 -21.39 -18.62
C GLY A 509 -13.70 -21.88 -17.18
N THR A 510 -13.03 -21.15 -16.30
CA THR A 510 -12.96 -21.47 -14.86
C THR A 510 -14.08 -20.77 -14.09
N GLU A 511 -14.60 -21.41 -13.02
CA GLU A 511 -15.54 -20.77 -12.11
C GLU A 511 -14.93 -19.50 -11.52
N SER A 512 -15.64 -18.38 -11.63
CA SER A 512 -15.16 -17.11 -11.09
C SER A 512 -15.16 -17.12 -9.57
N VAL A 513 -14.03 -16.78 -8.98
CA VAL A 513 -13.90 -16.58 -7.52
C VAL A 513 -14.65 -15.33 -7.08
N VAL A 514 -14.82 -14.37 -7.98
CA VAL A 514 -15.53 -13.11 -7.74
C VAL A 514 -16.76 -13.08 -8.64
N ASP A 515 -17.95 -12.94 -8.06
CA ASP A 515 -19.19 -12.84 -8.80
C ASP A 515 -19.29 -11.54 -9.63
N ASP A 516 -20.33 -11.43 -10.47
CA ASP A 516 -20.54 -10.27 -11.33
C ASP A 516 -20.73 -8.97 -10.53
N ALA A 517 -21.38 -9.04 -9.38
CA ALA A 517 -21.56 -7.89 -8.51
C ALA A 517 -20.23 -7.42 -7.91
N GLY A 518 -19.41 -8.35 -7.43
CA GLY A 518 -18.07 -8.07 -6.94
C GLY A 518 -17.13 -7.54 -8.03
N ARG A 519 -17.20 -8.09 -9.25
CA ARG A 519 -16.43 -7.58 -10.38
C ARG A 519 -16.80 -6.13 -10.72
N ARG A 520 -18.09 -5.82 -10.81
CA ARG A 520 -18.57 -4.45 -11.05
C ARG A 520 -18.11 -3.51 -9.93
N TRP A 521 -18.23 -3.94 -8.68
CA TRP A 521 -17.80 -3.13 -7.55
C TRP A 521 -16.28 -2.87 -7.59
N LEU A 522 -15.45 -3.89 -7.80
CA LEU A 522 -14.00 -3.74 -7.94
C LEU A 522 -13.62 -2.83 -9.12
N SER A 523 -14.35 -2.93 -10.23
CA SER A 523 -14.15 -2.06 -11.40
C SER A 523 -14.46 -0.59 -11.09
N ALA A 524 -15.38 -0.33 -10.18
CA ALA A 524 -15.79 1.02 -9.78
C ALA A 524 -14.87 1.67 -8.73
N VAL A 525 -14.06 0.89 -8.00
CA VAL A 525 -13.13 1.39 -6.98
C VAL A 525 -12.00 2.18 -7.64
N PRO A 526 -11.87 3.49 -7.35
CA PRO A 526 -10.88 4.33 -8.04
C PRO A 526 -9.45 4.11 -7.51
N GLU A 527 -9.29 3.74 -6.26
CA GLU A 527 -7.99 3.59 -5.61
C GLU A 527 -8.09 2.62 -4.44
N LEU A 528 -7.05 1.80 -4.26
CA LEU A 528 -6.81 1.05 -3.03
C LEU A 528 -6.00 1.94 -2.08
N SER A 529 -6.66 2.56 -1.11
CA SER A 529 -6.03 3.48 -0.16
C SER A 529 -5.26 2.75 0.94
N TYR A 530 -4.67 3.50 1.89
CA TYR A 530 -4.02 2.92 3.07
C TYR A 530 -4.98 2.02 3.84
N LEU A 531 -4.45 0.91 4.39
CA LEU A 531 -5.21 -0.12 5.09
C LEU A 531 -6.30 -0.81 4.25
N SER A 532 -6.26 -0.66 2.90
CA SER A 532 -7.06 -1.54 2.04
C SER A 532 -6.70 -3.00 2.32
N HIS A 533 -7.70 -3.86 2.26
CA HIS A 533 -7.50 -5.27 2.63
C HIS A 533 -8.48 -6.22 1.96
N VAL A 534 -8.04 -7.46 1.82
CA VAL A 534 -8.85 -8.60 1.38
C VAL A 534 -8.92 -9.60 2.52
N VAL A 535 -10.12 -10.09 2.81
CA VAL A 535 -10.37 -11.07 3.86
C VAL A 535 -11.02 -12.31 3.27
N PHE A 536 -10.47 -13.47 3.58
CA PHE A 536 -11.04 -14.78 3.29
C PHE A 536 -11.54 -15.40 4.59
N ARG A 537 -12.82 -15.75 4.66
CA ARG A 537 -13.41 -16.45 5.79
C ARG A 537 -13.88 -17.82 5.36
N LEU A 538 -13.27 -18.87 5.93
CA LEU A 538 -13.65 -20.25 5.70
C LEU A 538 -14.75 -20.64 6.69
N TRP A 539 -15.87 -21.08 6.15
CA TRP A 539 -17.02 -21.55 6.91
C TRP A 539 -17.23 -23.05 6.67
N GLU A 540 -17.53 -23.77 7.74
CA GLU A 540 -18.00 -25.13 7.71
C GLU A 540 -19.49 -25.16 8.03
N ASP A 541 -20.26 -25.88 7.22
CA ASP A 541 -21.65 -26.18 7.52
C ASP A 541 -21.76 -27.63 8.00
N THR A 542 -21.92 -27.80 9.29
CA THR A 542 -21.95 -29.10 9.94
C THR A 542 -23.22 -29.91 9.67
N SER A 543 -24.16 -29.36 8.91
CA SER A 543 -25.35 -30.10 8.44
C SER A 543 -25.06 -31.00 7.23
N TYR A 544 -23.93 -30.81 6.55
CA TYR A 544 -23.48 -31.65 5.45
C TYR A 544 -22.60 -32.79 5.94
N ASP A 545 -22.64 -33.90 5.23
CA ASP A 545 -21.73 -35.03 5.47
C ASP A 545 -20.26 -34.61 5.37
N THR A 546 -19.37 -35.33 6.03
CA THR A 546 -17.94 -34.96 6.16
C THR A 546 -17.24 -34.76 4.82
N ASN A 547 -17.65 -35.51 3.79
CA ASN A 547 -17.04 -35.47 2.47
C ASN A 547 -17.86 -34.69 1.43
N ALA A 548 -18.96 -34.02 1.84
CA ALA A 548 -19.80 -33.30 0.90
C ALA A 548 -19.10 -32.04 0.38
N GLU A 549 -19.12 -31.80 -0.92
CA GLU A 549 -18.48 -30.65 -1.56
C GLU A 549 -19.01 -29.30 -1.05
N GLY A 550 -20.28 -29.25 -0.62
CA GLY A 550 -20.91 -28.05 -0.04
C GLY A 550 -20.59 -27.78 1.44
N ARG A 551 -19.90 -28.70 2.12
CA ARG A 551 -19.61 -28.56 3.56
C ARG A 551 -18.77 -27.32 3.88
N TYR A 552 -17.79 -27.01 3.05
CA TYR A 552 -16.91 -25.87 3.22
C TYR A 552 -17.14 -24.79 2.17
N SER A 553 -17.27 -23.56 2.61
CA SER A 553 -17.41 -22.40 1.73
C SER A 553 -16.49 -21.26 2.17
N VAL A 554 -15.95 -20.51 1.21
CA VAL A 554 -15.13 -19.33 1.47
C VAL A 554 -15.90 -18.07 1.09
N GLU A 555 -15.96 -17.15 2.02
CA GLU A 555 -16.46 -15.80 1.79
C GLU A 555 -15.28 -14.86 1.60
N VAL A 556 -15.25 -14.14 0.49
CA VAL A 556 -14.22 -13.15 0.19
C VAL A 556 -14.79 -11.75 0.40
N GLN A 557 -14.09 -10.95 1.17
CA GLN A 557 -14.48 -9.56 1.47
C GLN A 557 -13.34 -8.62 1.12
N VAL A 558 -13.63 -7.45 0.57
CA VAL A 558 -12.65 -6.43 0.21
C VAL A 558 -13.03 -5.08 0.79
N SER A 559 -12.05 -4.37 1.31
CA SER A 559 -12.17 -2.97 1.68
C SER A 559 -11.21 -2.11 0.85
N PRO A 560 -11.64 -0.97 0.30
CA PRO A 560 -10.77 -0.05 -0.43
C PRO A 560 -9.82 0.73 0.51
N GLY A 561 -9.96 0.57 1.83
CA GLY A 561 -9.14 1.24 2.83
C GLY A 561 -9.71 2.58 3.30
N THR A 562 -8.86 3.39 3.94
CA THR A 562 -9.24 4.70 4.47
C THR A 562 -9.50 5.70 3.35
N PRO A 563 -10.68 6.33 3.27
CA PRO A 563 -10.94 7.35 2.26
C PRO A 563 -9.99 8.54 2.46
N PHE A 564 -9.56 9.13 1.36
CA PHE A 564 -8.88 10.42 1.37
C PHE A 564 -9.92 11.52 1.17
N VAL A 565 -10.13 12.33 2.21
CA VAL A 565 -10.94 13.54 2.12
C VAL A 565 -9.96 14.72 2.13
N PRO A 566 -9.86 15.49 1.03
CA PRO A 566 -9.01 16.66 1.00
C PRO A 566 -9.51 17.71 2.00
N LEU A 567 -8.63 18.20 2.88
CA LEU A 567 -8.84 19.39 3.74
C LEU A 567 -9.97 19.30 4.79
N GLU A 568 -10.52 18.14 5.06
CA GLU A 568 -11.39 17.98 6.22
C GLU A 568 -10.56 17.68 7.48
N THR A 569 -10.55 18.62 8.39
CA THR A 569 -9.97 18.52 9.73
C THR A 569 -10.97 17.85 10.68
N SER A 570 -11.34 16.60 10.42
CA SER A 570 -12.15 15.88 11.40
C SER A 570 -11.27 15.00 12.27
N ASP A 571 -11.21 15.33 13.56
CA ASP A 571 -10.70 14.46 14.62
C ASP A 571 -11.62 13.26 14.87
N GLU A 572 -12.58 13.03 13.99
CA GLU A 572 -13.51 11.91 14.09
C GLU A 572 -12.78 10.59 13.82
N ALA A 573 -13.14 9.60 14.61
CA ALA A 573 -12.67 8.23 14.43
C ALA A 573 -12.84 7.79 12.97
N PRO A 574 -11.87 7.04 12.41
CA PRO A 574 -11.92 6.65 11.01
C PRO A 574 -13.28 6.00 10.73
N PRO A 575 -13.96 6.40 9.65
CA PRO A 575 -15.24 5.79 9.28
C PRO A 575 -15.01 4.28 9.19
N THR A 576 -15.94 3.51 9.68
CA THR A 576 -15.93 2.06 9.54
C THR A 576 -15.65 1.73 8.09
N LEU A 577 -14.50 1.11 7.84
CA LEU A 577 -14.07 0.81 6.47
C LEU A 577 -15.12 -0.08 5.82
N PRO A 578 -15.77 0.34 4.73
CA PRO A 578 -16.81 -0.46 4.11
C PRO A 578 -16.22 -1.78 3.63
N LEU A 579 -16.77 -2.88 4.12
CA LEU A 579 -16.47 -4.22 3.66
C LEU A 579 -17.55 -4.63 2.67
N HIS A 580 -17.12 -4.95 1.46
CA HIS A 580 -17.99 -5.55 0.46
C HIS A 580 -17.75 -7.06 0.42
N SER A 581 -18.82 -7.81 0.62
CA SER A 581 -18.81 -9.27 0.51
C SER A 581 -19.09 -9.67 -0.92
N PHE A 582 -18.23 -10.50 -1.49
CA PHE A 582 -18.48 -11.20 -2.75
C PHE A 582 -19.27 -12.46 -2.51
N ALA A 583 -19.75 -13.09 -3.60
CA ALA A 583 -20.44 -14.36 -3.49
C ALA A 583 -19.57 -15.40 -2.78
N ARG A 584 -20.23 -16.33 -2.12
CA ARG A 584 -19.58 -17.47 -1.51
C ARG A 584 -19.18 -18.46 -2.58
N VAL A 585 -17.92 -18.84 -2.54
CA VAL A 585 -17.33 -19.85 -3.44
C VAL A 585 -17.16 -21.14 -2.65
N SER A 586 -17.36 -22.30 -3.29
CA SER A 586 -16.98 -23.56 -2.65
C SER A 586 -15.46 -23.53 -2.39
N SER A 587 -15.05 -24.08 -1.24
CA SER A 587 -13.61 -24.15 -0.92
C SER A 587 -12.82 -24.91 -1.98
N ALA A 588 -13.40 -25.96 -2.52
CA ALA A 588 -12.81 -26.76 -3.60
C ALA A 588 -12.65 -25.95 -4.90
N ALA A 589 -13.62 -25.10 -5.27
CA ALA A 589 -13.50 -24.25 -6.45
C ALA A 589 -12.38 -23.19 -6.26
N LEU A 590 -12.32 -22.54 -5.11
CA LEU A 590 -11.25 -21.59 -4.80
C LEU A 590 -9.88 -22.28 -4.84
N GLU A 591 -9.75 -23.49 -4.32
CA GLU A 591 -8.48 -24.20 -4.30
C GLU A 591 -8.05 -24.69 -5.65
N ARG A 592 -8.98 -25.17 -6.49
CA ARG A 592 -8.68 -25.48 -7.90
C ARG A 592 -8.14 -24.25 -8.60
N TYR A 593 -8.73 -23.10 -8.34
CA TYR A 593 -8.26 -21.81 -8.88
C TYR A 593 -6.87 -21.43 -8.36
N LEU A 594 -6.66 -21.46 -7.04
CA LEU A 594 -5.37 -21.09 -6.42
C LEU A 594 -4.24 -22.09 -6.70
N GLY A 595 -4.57 -23.37 -6.87
CA GLY A 595 -3.61 -24.46 -7.15
C GLY A 595 -3.40 -24.76 -8.62
N GLY A 596 -4.12 -24.09 -9.53
CA GLY A 596 -4.05 -24.30 -10.98
C GLY A 596 -2.61 -24.09 -11.50
N LYS A 597 -2.15 -25.02 -12.33
CA LYS A 597 -0.93 -24.81 -13.12
C LYS A 597 -1.35 -23.94 -14.30
N HIS A 598 -1.19 -22.63 -14.14
CA HIS A 598 -1.26 -21.74 -15.29
C HIS A 598 0.00 -21.97 -16.10
N ASP A 599 -0.15 -22.72 -17.19
CA ASP A 599 0.95 -23.01 -18.12
C ASP A 599 1.22 -21.72 -18.91
N VAL A 600 2.25 -21.00 -18.50
CA VAL A 600 2.58 -19.71 -19.06
C VAL A 600 3.86 -19.89 -19.83
N ASN A 601 3.76 -19.96 -21.14
CA ASN A 601 4.93 -19.89 -22.02
C ASN A 601 5.46 -18.44 -22.02
N SER A 602 6.47 -18.18 -21.20
CA SER A 602 6.89 -16.84 -20.77
C SER A 602 7.37 -15.93 -21.92
N GLU A 603 8.16 -16.44 -22.84
CA GLU A 603 8.68 -15.64 -23.94
C GLU A 603 7.60 -15.29 -24.97
N GLU A 604 6.70 -16.23 -25.26
CA GLU A 604 5.57 -16.02 -26.17
C GLU A 604 4.57 -14.99 -25.65
N ASN A 605 4.30 -15.00 -24.36
CA ASN A 605 3.37 -14.05 -23.73
C ASN A 605 3.92 -12.63 -23.73
N VAL A 606 5.21 -12.47 -23.45
CA VAL A 606 5.87 -11.17 -23.52
C VAL A 606 5.88 -10.65 -24.96
N ALA A 607 6.15 -11.51 -25.95
CA ALA A 607 6.09 -11.13 -27.37
C ALA A 607 4.69 -10.71 -27.81
N LYS A 608 3.65 -11.47 -27.43
CA LYS A 608 2.25 -11.10 -27.69
C LYS A 608 1.85 -9.77 -27.05
N ALA A 609 2.25 -9.55 -25.79
CA ALA A 609 1.99 -8.29 -25.09
C ALA A 609 2.66 -7.10 -25.78
N ARG A 610 3.89 -7.27 -26.28
CA ARG A 610 4.61 -6.23 -27.02
C ARG A 610 3.87 -5.82 -28.29
N VAL A 611 3.52 -6.80 -29.13
CA VAL A 611 2.75 -6.56 -30.37
C VAL A 611 1.41 -5.88 -30.08
N LEU A 612 0.70 -6.33 -29.03
CA LEU A 612 -0.56 -5.73 -28.62
C LEU A 612 -0.38 -4.24 -28.25
N TYR A 613 0.56 -3.93 -27.39
CA TYR A 613 0.76 -2.57 -26.90
C TYR A 613 1.29 -1.62 -27.99
N GLU A 614 2.15 -2.08 -28.87
CA GLU A 614 2.60 -1.32 -30.04
C GLU A 614 1.42 -0.97 -30.95
N GLY A 615 0.59 -1.96 -31.33
CA GLY A 615 -0.58 -1.74 -32.19
C GLY A 615 -1.64 -0.81 -31.59
N LEU A 616 -1.86 -0.88 -30.27
CA LEU A 616 -2.78 0.02 -29.57
C LEU A 616 -2.25 1.48 -29.55
N ALA A 617 -0.96 1.67 -29.32
CA ALA A 617 -0.35 2.99 -29.31
C ALA A 617 -0.36 3.62 -30.71
N ASP A 618 0.01 2.85 -31.75
CA ASP A 618 -0.06 3.29 -33.16
C ASP A 618 -1.49 3.71 -33.55
N SER A 619 -2.49 2.96 -33.11
CA SER A 619 -3.90 3.28 -33.35
C SER A 619 -4.32 4.61 -32.71
N LEU A 620 -3.85 4.88 -31.49
CA LEU A 620 -4.13 6.14 -30.81
C LEU A 620 -3.43 7.33 -31.49
N GLU A 621 -2.17 7.16 -31.89
CA GLU A 621 -1.40 8.18 -32.62
C GLU A 621 -2.04 8.52 -33.97
N ALA A 622 -2.54 7.52 -34.70
CA ALA A 622 -3.29 7.73 -35.94
C ALA A 622 -4.56 8.58 -35.71
N CYS A 623 -5.26 8.38 -34.59
CA CYS A 623 -6.42 9.20 -34.22
C CYS A 623 -6.08 10.67 -33.93
N ALA A 624 -4.85 10.98 -33.57
CA ALA A 624 -4.37 12.34 -33.31
C ALA A 624 -3.93 13.10 -34.58
N GLY A 625 -3.97 12.48 -35.77
CA GLY A 625 -3.55 13.11 -37.02
C GLY A 625 -2.03 13.23 -37.16
N GLY A 626 -1.25 12.38 -36.53
CA GLY A 626 0.22 12.30 -36.67
C GLY A 626 1.01 13.41 -35.97
N GLY A 627 0.39 14.16 -35.09
CA GLY A 627 1.04 15.23 -34.30
C GLY A 627 1.79 14.68 -33.08
N VAL A 628 2.86 13.91 -33.29
CA VAL A 628 3.82 13.58 -32.24
C VAL A 628 4.76 14.77 -32.04
N LEU A 629 4.87 15.28 -30.84
CA LEU A 629 5.96 16.19 -30.47
C LEU A 629 7.28 15.43 -30.60
N ARG A 630 8.03 15.70 -31.70
CA ARG A 630 9.43 15.30 -31.87
C ARG A 630 10.37 16.15 -31.03
#